data_a82933de4ad5f9d9961da35b80a43e9a
#
_entry.id   a82933de4ad5f9d9961da35b80a43e9a
#
_cell.length_a   1.000
_cell.length_b   1.000
_cell.length_c   1.000
_cell.angle_alpha   90.00
_cell.angle_beta   90.00
_cell.angle_gamma   90.00
#
_symmetry.space_group_name_H-M   'P 1'
#
loop_
_entity.id
_entity.type
_entity.pdbx_description
1 polymer ?
#
loop_
_entity_poly.entity_id
_entity_poly.type
_entity_poly.pdbx_seq_one_letter_code
_entity_poly.pdbx_strand_id
1 'polypeptide(L)'
;MNAGRGSRLAVRAVLAVLAFLDIGTGLWAVLAPADWYANFPGLGRHWVVSTGPFSEHLVTDAGAGFLAIGAALLVAALWMARPAILTALAAVLAQGVPHFIFHISHPDSALGTIDVVLGVWGIGFECAVAVALAVVVARWGRSSGGRAAAAEGSRAPQ
;
A
#
# COMPACT_ATOMS: atom_id res chain seq x y z
N MET A 1 10.06 -10.48 25.91
CA MET A 1 8.71 -10.72 25.37
C MET A 1 8.01 -9.51 24.75
N ASN A 2 8.49 -8.27 24.92
CA ASN A 2 7.81 -7.05 24.43
C ASN A 2 8.10 -6.66 22.96
N ALA A 3 9.25 -7.03 22.38
CA ALA A 3 9.64 -6.65 21.03
C ALA A 3 8.69 -7.17 19.92
N GLY A 4 8.18 -8.39 20.08
CA GLY A 4 7.24 -8.97 19.09
C GLY A 4 5.85 -8.32 19.08
N ARG A 5 5.37 -7.87 20.25
CA ARG A 5 4.07 -7.18 20.35
C ARG A 5 4.15 -5.77 19.76
N GLY A 6 5.22 -5.03 20.04
CA GLY A 6 5.44 -3.69 19.46
C GLY A 6 5.54 -3.72 17.93
N SER A 7 6.29 -4.66 17.36
CA SER A 7 6.42 -4.84 15.93
C SER A 7 5.06 -5.15 15.26
N ARG A 8 4.24 -6.02 15.85
CA ARG A 8 2.90 -6.33 15.32
C ARG A 8 1.96 -5.14 15.37
N LEU A 9 2.02 -4.34 16.44
CA LEU A 9 1.21 -3.13 16.56
C LEU A 9 1.62 -2.08 15.52
N ALA A 10 2.92 -1.87 15.30
CA ALA A 10 3.42 -0.96 14.29
C ALA A 10 3.00 -1.39 12.87
N VAL A 11 3.15 -2.68 12.53
CA VAL A 11 2.68 -3.22 11.24
C VAL A 11 1.18 -3.00 11.07
N ARG A 12 0.36 -3.31 12.09
CA ARG A 12 -1.09 -3.06 12.05
C ARG A 12 -1.42 -1.60 11.81
N ALA A 13 -0.76 -0.69 12.51
CA ALA A 13 -0.99 0.75 12.35
C ALA A 13 -0.66 1.23 10.93
N VAL A 14 0.46 0.80 10.36
CA VAL A 14 0.83 1.18 8.99
C VAL A 14 -0.16 0.60 7.97
N LEU A 15 -0.55 -0.68 8.10
CA LEU A 15 -1.57 -1.27 7.22
C LEU A 15 -2.91 -0.52 7.32
N ALA A 16 -3.32 -0.11 8.51
CA ALA A 16 -4.56 0.64 8.70
C ALA A 16 -4.48 2.04 8.08
N VAL A 17 -3.34 2.71 8.15
CA VAL A 17 -3.12 4.01 7.49
C VAL A 17 -3.18 3.86 5.98
N LEU A 18 -2.47 2.90 5.40
CA LEU A 18 -2.52 2.64 3.95
C LEU A 18 -3.96 2.31 3.51
N ALA A 19 -4.64 1.41 4.24
CA ALA A 19 -6.04 1.07 3.97
C ALA A 19 -6.96 2.31 3.97
N PHE A 20 -6.78 3.20 4.94
CA PHE A 20 -7.57 4.44 5.04
C PHE A 20 -7.33 5.37 3.84
N LEU A 21 -6.08 5.52 3.41
CA LEU A 21 -5.73 6.36 2.27
C LEU A 21 -6.30 5.79 0.96
N ASP A 22 -6.13 4.50 0.71
CA ASP A 22 -6.64 3.84 -0.49
C ASP A 22 -8.17 3.82 -0.53
N ILE A 23 -8.84 3.47 0.59
CA ILE A 23 -10.30 3.48 0.67
C ILE A 23 -10.83 4.90 0.47
N GLY A 24 -10.21 5.90 1.11
CA GLY A 24 -10.60 7.29 0.97
C GLY A 24 -10.49 7.80 -0.48
N THR A 25 -9.34 7.54 -1.11
CA THR A 25 -9.10 7.88 -2.52
C THR A 25 -10.09 7.15 -3.44
N GLY A 26 -10.27 5.86 -3.23
CA GLY A 26 -11.16 5.03 -4.03
C GLY A 26 -12.63 5.43 -3.89
N LEU A 27 -13.10 5.69 -2.67
CA LEU A 27 -14.47 6.18 -2.45
C LEU A 27 -14.69 7.53 -3.11
N TRP A 28 -13.74 8.45 -3.01
CA TRP A 28 -13.86 9.75 -3.66
C TRP A 28 -13.96 9.59 -5.18
N ALA A 29 -13.10 8.80 -5.80
CA ALA A 29 -13.09 8.57 -7.24
C ALA A 29 -14.37 7.85 -7.74
N VAL A 30 -14.94 6.91 -6.97
CA VAL A 30 -16.16 6.18 -7.34
C VAL A 30 -17.42 7.00 -7.11
N LEU A 31 -17.50 7.73 -5.99
CA LEU A 31 -18.72 8.45 -5.61
C LEU A 31 -18.84 9.86 -6.20
N ALA A 32 -17.70 10.48 -6.53
CA ALA A 32 -17.64 11.81 -7.12
C ALA A 32 -16.51 11.89 -8.18
N PRO A 33 -16.62 11.12 -9.29
CA PRO A 33 -15.54 10.95 -10.26
C PRO A 33 -15.09 12.26 -10.91
N ALA A 34 -16.01 13.16 -11.24
CA ALA A 34 -15.68 14.46 -11.81
C ALA A 34 -14.94 15.36 -10.82
N ASP A 35 -15.33 15.35 -9.54
CA ASP A 35 -14.67 16.11 -8.50
C ASP A 35 -13.28 15.55 -8.19
N TRP A 36 -13.15 14.21 -8.08
CA TRP A 36 -11.84 13.58 -7.90
C TRP A 36 -10.89 13.90 -9.05
N TYR A 37 -11.35 13.78 -10.30
CA TYR A 37 -10.56 14.10 -11.47
C TYR A 37 -10.07 15.56 -11.45
N ALA A 38 -10.94 16.50 -11.08
CA ALA A 38 -10.60 17.92 -11.07
C ALA A 38 -9.69 18.31 -9.89
N ASN A 39 -9.82 17.67 -8.73
CA ASN A 39 -9.28 18.18 -7.46
C ASN A 39 -8.30 17.24 -6.74
N PHE A 40 -8.01 16.05 -7.28
CA PHE A 40 -7.03 15.14 -6.65
C PHE A 40 -5.60 15.72 -6.71
N PRO A 41 -4.83 15.63 -5.64
CA PRO A 41 -5.05 14.95 -4.36
C PRO A 41 -5.72 15.82 -3.29
N GLY A 42 -6.30 16.94 -3.64
CA GLY A 42 -6.84 17.93 -2.73
C GLY A 42 -5.85 19.05 -2.41
N LEU A 43 -6.17 19.88 -1.42
CA LEU A 43 -5.33 20.98 -0.95
C LEU A 43 -4.98 22.01 -2.04
N GLY A 44 -5.89 22.22 -3.00
CA GLY A 44 -5.70 23.15 -4.13
C GLY A 44 -4.73 22.62 -5.21
N ARG A 45 -4.44 21.34 -5.21
CA ARG A 45 -3.63 20.67 -6.25
C ARG A 45 -4.56 19.97 -7.26
N HIS A 46 -4.07 19.77 -8.49
CA HIS A 46 -4.86 19.29 -9.64
C HIS A 46 -4.04 18.30 -10.47
N TRP A 47 -3.64 17.16 -9.87
CA TRP A 47 -2.68 16.24 -10.52
C TRP A 47 -3.27 15.43 -11.66
N VAL A 48 -4.56 15.11 -11.62
CA VAL A 48 -5.19 14.21 -12.61
C VAL A 48 -5.71 14.97 -13.82
N VAL A 49 -6.17 16.21 -13.65
CA VAL A 49 -6.76 17.00 -14.73
C VAL A 49 -5.80 17.26 -15.89
N SER A 50 -4.50 17.23 -15.63
CA SER A 50 -3.45 17.42 -16.66
C SER A 50 -3.19 16.17 -17.50
N THR A 51 -3.67 14.98 -17.07
CA THR A 51 -3.34 13.71 -17.74
C THR A 51 -4.14 13.45 -19.01
N GLY A 52 -5.19 14.24 -19.29
CA GLY A 52 -6.03 14.11 -20.48
C GLY A 52 -7.50 14.42 -20.21
N PRO A 53 -8.41 14.24 -21.18
CA PRO A 53 -9.83 14.55 -20.99
C PRO A 53 -10.48 13.64 -19.95
N PHE A 54 -11.47 14.18 -19.22
CA PHE A 54 -12.24 13.43 -18.24
C PHE A 54 -12.94 12.23 -18.86
N SER A 55 -12.79 11.09 -18.22
CA SER A 55 -13.53 9.86 -18.53
C SER A 55 -14.06 9.26 -17.22
N GLU A 56 -15.37 9.35 -17.01
CA GLU A 56 -16.02 8.81 -15.82
C GLU A 56 -15.72 7.32 -15.62
N HIS A 57 -15.76 6.55 -16.71
CA HIS A 57 -15.46 5.12 -16.68
C HIS A 57 -14.04 4.84 -16.16
N LEU A 58 -13.03 5.49 -16.74
CA LEU A 58 -11.64 5.28 -16.31
C LEU A 58 -11.38 5.74 -14.88
N VAL A 59 -11.99 6.85 -14.46
CA VAL A 59 -11.85 7.34 -13.08
C VAL A 59 -12.51 6.39 -12.10
N THR A 60 -13.70 5.89 -12.43
CA THR A 60 -14.42 4.91 -11.59
C THR A 60 -13.65 3.60 -11.49
N ASP A 61 -13.08 3.11 -12.59
CA ASP A 61 -12.25 1.89 -12.59
C ASP A 61 -10.99 2.06 -11.74
N ALA A 62 -10.32 3.20 -11.85
CA ALA A 62 -9.17 3.52 -11.00
C ALA A 62 -9.59 3.55 -9.52
N GLY A 63 -10.72 4.18 -9.20
CA GLY A 63 -11.30 4.21 -7.86
C GLY A 63 -11.63 2.83 -7.31
N ALA A 64 -12.20 1.95 -8.14
CA ALA A 64 -12.48 0.56 -7.78
C ALA A 64 -11.18 -0.22 -7.47
N GLY A 65 -10.10 0.05 -8.20
CA GLY A 65 -8.77 -0.50 -7.94
C GLY A 65 -8.25 -0.09 -6.55
N PHE A 66 -8.30 1.20 -6.21
CA PHE A 66 -7.92 1.69 -4.87
C PHE A 66 -8.79 1.06 -3.78
N LEU A 67 -10.10 0.95 -3.98
CA LEU A 67 -11.01 0.29 -3.02
C LEU A 67 -10.65 -1.18 -2.79
N ALA A 68 -10.32 -1.92 -3.84
CA ALA A 68 -9.96 -3.33 -3.73
C ALA A 68 -8.66 -3.51 -2.92
N ILE A 69 -7.64 -2.67 -3.15
CA ILE A 69 -6.38 -2.69 -2.41
C ILE A 69 -6.62 -2.26 -0.97
N GLY A 70 -7.32 -1.16 -0.75
CA GLY A 70 -7.63 -0.67 0.59
C GLY A 70 -8.43 -1.67 1.42
N ALA A 71 -9.39 -2.39 0.81
CA ALA A 71 -10.13 -3.47 1.46
C ALA A 71 -9.21 -4.64 1.85
N ALA A 72 -8.29 -5.05 0.97
CA ALA A 72 -7.33 -6.10 1.26
C ALA A 72 -6.39 -5.70 2.41
N LEU A 73 -5.90 -4.46 2.43
CA LEU A 73 -5.08 -3.90 3.51
C LEU A 73 -5.85 -3.82 4.84
N LEU A 74 -7.13 -3.43 4.80
CA LEU A 74 -7.99 -3.40 5.98
C LEU A 74 -8.18 -4.79 6.57
N VAL A 75 -8.51 -5.79 5.75
CA VAL A 75 -8.61 -7.19 6.17
C VAL A 75 -7.29 -7.67 6.77
N ALA A 76 -6.16 -7.35 6.14
CA ALA A 76 -4.84 -7.69 6.64
C ALA A 76 -4.55 -7.03 8.02
N ALA A 77 -4.93 -5.77 8.21
CA ALA A 77 -4.80 -5.05 9.47
C ALA A 77 -5.68 -5.63 10.60
N LEU A 78 -6.91 -6.06 10.26
CA LEU A 78 -7.83 -6.65 11.23
C LEU A 78 -7.39 -8.06 11.64
N TRP A 79 -7.07 -8.91 10.71
CA TRP A 79 -6.74 -10.32 10.97
C TRP A 79 -5.29 -10.53 11.44
N MET A 80 -4.36 -9.70 10.98
CA MET A 80 -2.92 -9.83 11.27
C MET A 80 -2.37 -11.23 10.97
N ALA A 81 -2.99 -11.93 10.01
CA ALA A 81 -2.54 -13.21 9.49
C ALA A 81 -1.44 -12.99 8.45
N ARG A 82 -0.30 -13.67 8.59
CA ARG A 82 0.86 -13.50 7.69
C ARG A 82 0.50 -13.65 6.20
N PRO A 83 -0.27 -14.65 5.75
CA PRO A 83 -0.65 -14.75 4.34
C PRO A 83 -1.48 -13.54 3.88
N ALA A 84 -2.48 -13.11 4.66
CA ALA A 84 -3.32 -11.96 4.33
C ALA A 84 -2.49 -10.69 4.17
N ILE A 85 -1.54 -10.43 5.08
CA ILE A 85 -0.65 -9.27 5.00
C ILE A 85 0.21 -9.35 3.72
N LEU A 86 0.84 -10.48 3.46
CA LEU A 86 1.71 -10.61 2.28
C LEU A 86 0.93 -10.51 0.96
N THR A 87 -0.29 -11.04 0.91
CA THR A 87 -1.17 -10.90 -0.27
C THR A 87 -1.59 -9.44 -0.49
N ALA A 88 -1.99 -8.72 0.56
CA ALA A 88 -2.35 -7.31 0.46
C ALA A 88 -1.15 -6.46 0.00
N LEU A 89 0.05 -6.69 0.57
CA LEU A 89 1.27 -5.99 0.15
C LEU A 89 1.69 -6.33 -1.29
N ALA A 90 1.47 -7.57 -1.73
CA ALA A 90 1.69 -7.95 -3.13
C ALA A 90 0.74 -7.20 -4.08
N ALA A 91 -0.53 -6.98 -3.70
CA ALA A 91 -1.48 -6.19 -4.47
C ALA A 91 -1.04 -4.72 -4.56
N VAL A 92 -0.61 -4.11 -3.45
CA VAL A 92 -0.02 -2.76 -3.44
C VAL A 92 1.14 -2.66 -4.42
N LEU A 93 2.07 -3.61 -4.39
CA LEU A 93 3.23 -3.59 -5.28
C LEU A 93 2.86 -3.86 -6.75
N ALA A 94 1.89 -4.73 -7.00
CA ALA A 94 1.44 -5.05 -8.36
C ALA A 94 0.81 -3.83 -9.06
N GLN A 95 0.14 -2.95 -8.31
CA GLN A 95 -0.36 -1.68 -8.82
C GLN A 95 0.71 -0.58 -8.78
N GLY A 96 1.36 -0.42 -7.63
CA GLY A 96 2.24 0.72 -7.35
C GLY A 96 3.50 0.73 -8.21
N VAL A 97 4.13 -0.44 -8.46
CA VAL A 97 5.38 -0.50 -9.23
C VAL A 97 5.19 -0.08 -10.69
N PRO A 98 4.22 -0.62 -11.45
CA PRO A 98 3.97 -0.13 -12.81
C PRO A 98 3.56 1.35 -12.85
N HIS A 99 2.76 1.81 -11.89
CA HIS A 99 2.33 3.19 -11.75
C HIS A 99 3.53 4.12 -11.50
N PHE A 100 4.42 3.74 -10.58
CA PHE A 100 5.66 4.48 -10.32
C PHE A 100 6.55 4.56 -11.56
N ILE A 101 6.77 3.42 -12.25
CA ILE A 101 7.58 3.37 -13.47
C ILE A 101 6.97 4.28 -14.55
N PHE A 102 5.65 4.27 -14.70
CA PHE A 102 4.97 5.14 -15.66
C PHE A 102 5.27 6.62 -15.36
N HIS A 103 5.09 7.06 -14.12
CA HIS A 103 5.29 8.47 -13.76
C HIS A 103 6.73 8.94 -13.88
N ILE A 104 7.73 8.11 -13.57
CA ILE A 104 9.14 8.49 -13.76
C ILE A 104 9.55 8.52 -15.23
N SER A 105 8.88 7.74 -16.07
CA SER A 105 9.15 7.67 -17.52
C SER A 105 8.38 8.71 -18.31
N HIS A 106 7.28 9.24 -17.76
CA HIS A 106 6.39 10.20 -18.41
C HIS A 106 6.08 11.35 -17.44
N PRO A 107 7.09 12.18 -17.10
CA PRO A 107 6.84 13.32 -16.23
C PRO A 107 5.88 14.30 -16.88
N ASP A 108 4.84 14.70 -16.15
CA ASP A 108 3.83 15.61 -16.63
C ASP A 108 4.38 17.04 -16.69
N SER A 109 4.57 17.56 -17.90
CA SER A 109 5.08 18.92 -18.13
C SER A 109 4.07 20.03 -17.80
N ALA A 110 2.78 19.69 -17.63
CA ALA A 110 1.75 20.65 -17.23
C ALA A 110 1.74 20.89 -15.72
N LEU A 111 2.35 20.01 -14.93
CA LEU A 111 2.48 20.16 -13.50
C LEU A 111 3.76 20.91 -13.12
N GLY A 112 3.69 21.68 -12.04
CA GLY A 112 4.88 22.26 -11.43
C GLY A 112 5.82 21.19 -10.88
N THR A 113 7.13 21.47 -10.84
CA THR A 113 8.15 20.53 -10.37
C THR A 113 7.84 19.93 -9.00
N ILE A 114 7.27 20.74 -8.08
CA ILE A 114 6.90 20.26 -6.74
C ILE A 114 5.79 19.21 -6.82
N ASP A 115 4.80 19.40 -7.68
CA ASP A 115 3.68 18.46 -7.85
C ASP A 115 4.15 17.13 -8.46
N VAL A 116 4.99 17.19 -9.47
CA VAL A 116 5.62 15.99 -10.06
C VAL A 116 6.42 15.23 -9.01
N VAL A 117 7.27 15.93 -8.26
CA VAL A 117 8.07 15.31 -7.20
C VAL A 117 7.20 14.69 -6.13
N LEU A 118 6.19 15.38 -5.61
CA LEU A 118 5.31 14.87 -4.56
C LEU A 118 4.49 13.66 -5.04
N GLY A 119 3.98 13.67 -6.28
CA GLY A 119 3.26 12.55 -6.86
C GLY A 119 4.13 11.31 -7.00
N VAL A 120 5.31 11.45 -7.62
CA VAL A 120 6.26 10.34 -7.79
C VAL A 120 6.75 9.80 -6.45
N TRP A 121 7.13 10.69 -5.52
CA TRP A 121 7.59 10.29 -4.19
C TRP A 121 6.49 9.61 -3.37
N GLY A 122 5.23 10.04 -3.49
CA GLY A 122 4.10 9.41 -2.81
C GLY A 122 3.97 7.94 -3.20
N ILE A 123 3.95 7.65 -4.50
CA ILE A 123 3.86 6.28 -5.04
C ILE A 123 5.09 5.45 -4.66
N GLY A 124 6.29 6.00 -4.84
CA GLY A 124 7.55 5.33 -4.50
C GLY A 124 7.68 5.03 -3.02
N PHE A 125 7.24 5.94 -2.16
CA PHE A 125 7.21 5.77 -0.70
C PHE A 125 6.27 4.63 -0.30
N GLU A 126 5.08 4.56 -0.87
CA GLU A 126 4.13 3.47 -0.60
C GLU A 126 4.72 2.11 -0.99
N CYS A 127 5.32 2.00 -2.17
CA CYS A 127 6.02 0.79 -2.61
C CYS A 127 7.16 0.41 -1.64
N ALA A 128 7.96 1.36 -1.20
CA ALA A 128 9.05 1.13 -0.25
C ALA A 128 8.52 0.65 1.12
N VAL A 129 7.43 1.23 1.62
CA VAL A 129 6.76 0.79 2.84
C VAL A 129 6.22 -0.63 2.68
N ALA A 130 5.58 -0.96 1.55
CA ALA A 130 5.07 -2.29 1.28
C ALA A 130 6.19 -3.34 1.29
N VAL A 131 7.34 -3.07 0.66
CA VAL A 131 8.52 -3.95 0.68
C VAL A 131 9.06 -4.10 2.11
N ALA A 132 9.22 -3.00 2.84
CA ALA A 132 9.71 -3.02 4.22
C ALA A 132 8.82 -3.86 5.13
N LEU A 133 7.50 -3.69 5.05
CA LEU A 133 6.53 -4.50 5.79
C LEU A 133 6.59 -5.97 5.40
N ALA A 134 6.69 -6.29 4.10
CA ALA A 134 6.81 -7.67 3.62
C ALA A 134 8.05 -8.35 4.21
N VAL A 135 9.20 -7.66 4.25
CA VAL A 135 10.45 -8.16 4.87
C VAL A 135 10.26 -8.40 6.36
N VAL A 136 9.65 -7.46 7.10
CA VAL A 136 9.38 -7.61 8.54
C VAL A 136 8.48 -8.81 8.79
N VAL A 137 7.37 -8.93 8.06
CA VAL A 137 6.37 -10.00 8.21
C VAL A 137 6.94 -11.36 7.80
N ALA A 138 7.77 -11.41 6.75
CA ALA A 138 8.45 -12.64 6.34
C ALA A 138 9.36 -13.23 7.45
N ARG A 139 9.93 -12.37 8.30
CA ARG A 139 10.80 -12.78 9.41
C ARG A 139 10.03 -13.32 10.62
N TRP A 140 8.73 -13.01 10.78
CA TRP A 140 7.94 -13.49 11.94
C TRP A 140 7.86 -15.01 12.03
N GLY A 141 7.88 -15.75 10.92
CA GLY A 141 7.80 -17.21 10.92
C GLY A 141 9.12 -17.95 11.22
N ARG A 142 10.26 -17.28 11.02
CA ARG A 142 11.58 -17.92 11.15
C ARG A 142 12.03 -18.10 12.61
N SER A 143 11.59 -17.22 13.48
CA SER A 143 11.94 -17.26 14.92
C SER A 143 11.24 -18.37 15.70
N SER A 144 10.15 -18.95 15.18
CA SER A 144 9.40 -20.03 15.83
C SER A 144 9.95 -21.41 15.47
N GLY A 145 10.41 -21.61 14.23
CA GLY A 145 10.97 -22.89 13.75
C GLY A 145 12.32 -23.24 14.37
N GLY A 146 13.19 -22.24 14.57
CA GLY A 146 14.50 -22.45 15.18
C GLY A 146 14.45 -22.88 16.64
N ARG A 147 13.44 -22.43 17.40
CA ARG A 147 13.25 -22.83 18.80
C ARG A 147 12.67 -24.24 18.93
N ALA A 148 11.80 -24.66 18.02
CA ALA A 148 11.25 -26.01 18.00
C ALA A 148 12.33 -27.04 17.70
N ALA A 149 13.16 -26.80 16.68
CA ALA A 149 14.28 -27.70 16.33
C ALA A 149 15.35 -27.79 17.44
N ALA A 150 15.65 -26.68 18.13
CA ALA A 150 16.59 -26.68 19.25
C ALA A 150 16.04 -27.44 20.48
N ALA A 151 14.72 -27.39 20.73
CA ALA A 151 14.08 -28.12 21.82
C ALA A 151 14.00 -29.65 21.54
N GLU A 152 13.87 -30.04 20.28
CA GLU A 152 13.80 -31.44 19.87
C GLU A 152 15.19 -32.10 19.88
N GLY A 153 16.23 -31.38 19.45
CA GLY A 153 17.64 -31.83 19.54
C GLY A 153 18.14 -32.02 21.00
N SER A 154 17.57 -31.28 21.97
CA SER A 154 17.92 -31.40 23.39
C SER A 154 17.25 -32.61 24.10
N ARG A 155 16.30 -33.29 23.46
CA ARG A 155 15.56 -34.45 24.00
C ARG A 155 16.02 -35.78 23.43
N ALA A 156 17.08 -35.84 22.60
CA ALA A 156 17.64 -37.09 22.14
C ALA A 156 18.22 -37.87 23.33
N PRO A 157 17.83 -39.12 23.59
CA PRO A 157 18.37 -39.93 24.67
C PRO A 157 19.84 -40.29 24.43
N GLN A 158 20.65 -40.19 25.48
CA GLN A 158 22.03 -40.75 25.53
C GLN A 158 21.97 -42.25 25.62
#